data_e0d6b87a55b4828b57c185c28fc71f0f
#
_entry.id   e0d6b87a55b4828b57c185c28fc71f0f
#
_cell.length_a   1.000
_cell.length_b   1.000
_cell.length_c   1.000
_cell.angle_alpha   90.00
_cell.angle_beta   90.00
_cell.angle_gamma   90.00
#
_symmetry.space_group_name_H-M   'P 1'
#
loop_
_entity.id
_entity.type
_entity.pdbx_description
1 polymer ?
#
loop_
_entity_poly.entity_id
_entity_poly.type
_entity_poly.pdbx_seq_one_letter_code
_entity_poly.pdbx_strand_id
1 'polypeptide(L)'
;MKFSIITPEHSPENLPFLLELYDSLKEQTYTNWEWILYANNKFTHHHVPQNILSDSRVKVYESQDDNKNVGALKNRAFNLGTGDILVEMDHDDILTPDCLQELVYAYQDPEVGFVYSDSATLHMQDAFVPYDANNGWTYRMYNWKGKDLYAMNSFAPTSQALSYIWFAPDHVRTWRASVYKELGGHNPDLAICDDHELCIRTYLATKMVHIPKVLYIYRITGENTFLERNAAIQVKTRELHNQYARQLAEKDAINRNLLCVDIGGGLNPYPNYVSIDLREDADMVCDLNNGIPLPDNSVGVLNASHILEHLTDKTKIMAEIHRVLAPGGWAFIEVPSTDGRGAFQDPTHVSYWNENSFLYYTSAYLANFIDNKTIRFQEYRRETWFPNEWLKSLNVCVTTAWLVAVKDGAERLPGPLNI
;
A
#
# COMPACT_ATOMS: atom_id res chain seq x y z
N MET A 1 -5.82 17.55 22.66
CA MET A 1 -4.95 16.91 21.62
C MET A 1 -3.96 17.96 21.15
N LYS A 2 -2.68 17.64 21.09
CA LYS A 2 -1.63 18.52 20.58
C LYS A 2 -1.02 17.89 19.32
N PHE A 3 -0.77 18.68 18.28
CA PHE A 3 -0.09 18.26 17.06
C PHE A 3 1.37 18.66 17.06
N SER A 4 2.26 17.76 16.68
CA SER A 4 3.63 18.10 16.28
C SER A 4 3.73 17.99 14.77
N ILE A 5 3.92 19.12 14.10
CA ILE A 5 4.16 19.19 12.67
C ILE A 5 5.67 19.09 12.47
N ILE A 6 6.13 18.14 11.66
CA ILE A 6 7.55 17.79 11.58
C ILE A 6 8.02 18.00 10.15
N THR A 7 8.99 18.92 9.98
CA THR A 7 9.54 19.31 8.69
C THR A 7 11.07 19.19 8.70
N PRO A 8 11.65 18.21 8.05
CA PRO A 8 13.06 18.21 7.71
C PRO A 8 13.37 19.27 6.64
N GLU A 9 14.44 20.04 6.82
CA GLU A 9 14.88 21.06 5.85
C GLU A 9 16.38 20.96 5.62
N HIS A 10 16.82 21.03 4.36
CA HIS A 10 18.21 20.77 3.99
C HIS A 10 18.90 21.88 3.18
N SER A 11 18.13 22.85 2.63
CA SER A 11 18.69 23.91 1.78
C SER A 11 18.12 25.30 2.10
N PRO A 12 18.96 26.34 2.23
CA PRO A 12 18.50 27.71 2.35
C PRO A 12 17.68 28.22 1.14
N GLU A 13 17.83 27.59 -0.01
CA GLU A 13 17.10 27.92 -1.24
C GLU A 13 15.60 27.67 -1.11
N ASN A 14 15.20 26.76 -0.20
CA ASN A 14 13.80 26.42 0.08
C ASN A 14 13.10 27.44 1.00
N LEU A 15 13.81 28.47 1.48
CA LEU A 15 13.26 29.45 2.41
C LEU A 15 11.93 30.09 1.94
N PRO A 16 11.72 30.43 0.67
CA PRO A 16 10.43 30.96 0.22
C PRO A 16 9.26 30.01 0.46
N PHE A 17 9.45 28.71 0.22
CA PHE A 17 8.42 27.70 0.47
C PHE A 17 8.18 27.49 1.96
N LEU A 18 9.26 27.46 2.75
CA LEU A 18 9.19 27.36 4.21
C LEU A 18 8.40 28.50 4.84
N LEU A 19 8.47 29.71 4.28
CA LEU A 19 7.66 30.85 4.70
C LEU A 19 6.17 30.65 4.40
N GLU A 20 5.83 30.13 3.22
CA GLU A 20 4.45 29.81 2.86
C GLU A 20 3.89 28.69 3.73
N LEU A 21 4.70 27.67 4.02
CA LEU A 21 4.34 26.62 4.99
C LEU A 21 4.02 27.25 6.36
N TYR A 22 4.91 28.08 6.90
CA TYR A 22 4.69 28.74 8.19
C TYR A 22 3.43 29.59 8.21
N ASP A 23 3.14 30.32 7.12
CA ASP A 23 1.90 31.09 7.00
C ASP A 23 0.67 30.16 7.05
N SER A 24 0.72 28.99 6.43
CA SER A 24 -0.35 28.00 6.48
C SER A 24 -0.55 27.42 7.89
N LEU A 25 0.51 27.29 8.68
CA LEU A 25 0.40 26.88 10.09
C LEU A 25 -0.26 27.95 10.96
N LYS A 26 0.01 29.21 10.71
CA LYS A 26 -0.66 30.33 11.40
C LYS A 26 -2.15 30.45 11.04
N GLU A 27 -2.51 30.06 9.81
CA GLU A 27 -3.90 30.05 9.31
C GLU A 27 -4.73 28.88 9.89
N GLN A 28 -4.13 27.92 10.59
CA GLN A 28 -4.87 26.79 11.16
C GLN A 28 -5.94 27.21 12.14
N THR A 29 -7.16 26.74 11.94
CA THR A 29 -8.30 26.99 12.84
C THR A 29 -8.15 26.33 14.20
N TYR A 30 -7.46 25.20 14.25
CA TYR A 30 -7.05 24.53 15.49
C TYR A 30 -5.64 24.97 15.88
N THR A 31 -5.46 25.57 17.05
CA THR A 31 -4.24 26.31 17.41
C THR A 31 -3.30 25.57 18.35
N ASN A 32 -3.65 24.40 18.88
CA ASN A 32 -2.79 23.63 19.78
C ASN A 32 -1.82 22.74 18.99
N TRP A 33 -0.81 23.37 18.45
CA TRP A 33 0.26 22.72 17.68
C TRP A 33 1.65 23.26 18.04
N GLU A 34 2.66 22.47 17.73
CA GLU A 34 4.05 22.89 17.65
C GLU A 34 4.61 22.53 16.28
N TRP A 35 5.61 23.27 15.83
CA TRP A 35 6.34 22.98 14.59
C TRP A 35 7.78 22.61 14.90
N ILE A 36 8.18 21.40 14.55
CA ILE A 36 9.54 20.88 14.65
C ILE A 36 10.22 21.07 13.30
N LEU A 37 11.03 22.09 13.19
CA LEU A 37 11.88 22.35 12.04
C LEU A 37 13.23 21.67 12.26
N TYR A 38 13.49 20.60 11.53
CA TYR A 38 14.72 19.82 11.66
C TYR A 38 15.70 20.20 10.57
N ALA A 39 16.59 21.13 10.90
CA ALA A 39 17.61 21.66 10.01
C ALA A 39 18.75 20.65 9.83
N ASN A 40 19.12 20.40 8.58
CA ASN A 40 20.21 19.50 8.24
C ASN A 40 20.98 19.98 7.00
N ASN A 41 22.12 19.34 6.72
CA ASN A 41 22.95 19.64 5.56
C ASN A 41 23.36 21.13 5.51
N LYS A 42 22.96 21.87 4.47
CA LYS A 42 23.30 23.29 4.29
C LYS A 42 22.38 24.23 5.07
N PHE A 43 21.22 23.76 5.52
CA PHE A 43 20.27 24.55 6.28
C PHE A 43 20.60 24.50 7.76
N THR A 44 20.63 25.65 8.41
CA THR A 44 20.96 25.81 9.84
C THR A 44 20.00 26.79 10.49
N HIS A 45 20.01 26.85 11.81
CA HIS A 45 19.23 27.81 12.59
C HIS A 45 19.38 29.26 12.11
N HIS A 46 20.58 29.64 11.62
CA HIS A 46 20.85 31.01 11.16
C HIS A 46 20.05 31.39 9.87
N HIS A 47 19.57 30.43 9.14
CA HIS A 47 18.74 30.68 7.95
C HIS A 47 17.26 30.91 8.31
N VAL A 48 16.85 30.58 9.53
CA VAL A 48 15.46 30.72 9.96
C VAL A 48 15.16 32.19 10.30
N PRO A 49 14.16 32.83 9.68
CA PRO A 49 13.82 34.22 9.94
C PRO A 49 13.39 34.48 11.38
N GLN A 50 13.71 35.66 11.89
CA GLN A 50 13.44 36.03 13.27
C GLN A 50 11.96 35.99 13.67
N ASN A 51 11.06 36.28 12.75
CA ASN A 51 9.60 36.20 12.96
C ASN A 51 9.14 34.75 13.19
N ILE A 52 9.82 33.76 12.61
CA ILE A 52 9.58 32.33 12.86
C ILE A 52 10.18 31.95 14.22
N LEU A 53 11.42 32.33 14.47
CA LEU A 53 12.12 32.02 15.74
C LEU A 53 11.44 32.60 16.97
N SER A 54 10.71 33.72 16.81
CA SER A 54 9.97 34.36 17.94
C SER A 54 8.62 33.72 18.25
N ASP A 55 8.10 32.81 17.40
CA ASP A 55 6.89 32.05 17.71
C ASP A 55 7.24 30.90 18.68
N SER A 56 6.70 30.95 19.89
CA SER A 56 6.97 29.95 20.94
C SER A 56 6.55 28.52 20.59
N ARG A 57 5.71 28.35 19.56
CA ARG A 57 5.29 27.06 19.03
C ARG A 57 6.34 26.44 18.10
N VAL A 58 7.27 27.22 17.58
CA VAL A 58 8.32 26.76 16.67
C VAL A 58 9.56 26.30 17.46
N LYS A 59 10.07 25.14 17.12
CA LYS A 59 11.28 24.57 17.69
C LYS A 59 12.21 24.17 16.55
N VAL A 60 13.39 24.78 16.53
CA VAL A 60 14.41 24.49 15.51
C VAL A 60 15.46 23.59 16.14
N TYR A 61 15.71 22.46 15.50
CA TYR A 61 16.77 21.53 15.88
C TYR A 61 17.74 21.36 14.72
N GLU A 62 19.01 21.23 15.00
CA GLU A 62 20.06 20.99 13.99
C GLU A 62 20.55 19.55 14.07
N SER A 63 20.64 18.91 12.90
CA SER A 63 21.26 17.59 12.79
C SER A 63 22.78 17.70 13.06
N GLN A 64 23.30 16.82 13.92
CA GLN A 64 24.73 16.70 14.19
C GLN A 64 25.39 15.69 13.23
N ASP A 65 24.69 15.20 12.22
CA ASP A 65 25.03 13.98 11.52
C ASP A 65 24.93 14.17 9.99
N ASP A 66 25.95 13.72 9.26
CA ASP A 66 25.97 13.70 7.79
C ASP A 66 25.19 12.52 7.19
N ASN A 67 24.36 11.84 7.98
CA ASN A 67 23.59 10.71 7.50
C ASN A 67 22.55 11.16 6.45
N LYS A 68 22.75 10.70 5.22
CA LYS A 68 21.94 11.05 4.05
C LYS A 68 20.68 10.17 3.88
N ASN A 69 20.44 9.20 4.76
CA ASN A 69 19.25 8.39 4.71
C ASN A 69 18.04 9.18 5.19
N VAL A 70 17.04 9.33 4.32
CA VAL A 70 15.84 10.09 4.62
C VAL A 70 15.09 9.46 5.79
N GLY A 71 15.00 8.14 5.86
CA GLY A 71 14.37 7.42 6.98
C GLY A 71 15.04 7.70 8.32
N ALA A 72 16.38 7.72 8.39
CA ALA A 72 17.10 8.07 9.62
C ALA A 72 16.85 9.52 10.03
N LEU A 73 16.82 10.43 9.06
CA LEU A 73 16.57 11.85 9.29
C LEU A 73 15.15 12.07 9.82
N LYS A 74 14.13 11.53 9.12
CA LYS A 74 12.73 11.62 9.53
C LYS A 74 12.51 10.96 10.89
N ASN A 75 13.09 9.77 11.14
CA ASN A 75 12.99 9.10 12.45
C ASN A 75 13.45 9.99 13.60
N ARG A 76 14.60 10.65 13.46
CA ARG A 76 15.12 11.58 14.48
C ARG A 76 14.21 12.79 14.66
N ALA A 77 13.79 13.42 13.55
CA ALA A 77 12.93 14.59 13.58
C ALA A 77 11.59 14.31 14.28
N PHE A 78 10.95 13.19 13.95
CA PHE A 78 9.67 12.77 14.53
C PHE A 78 9.77 12.47 16.04
N ASN A 79 10.89 11.90 16.49
CA ASN A 79 11.13 11.64 17.91
C ASN A 79 11.30 12.91 18.76
N LEU A 80 11.45 14.08 18.15
CA LEU A 80 11.47 15.38 18.85
C LEU A 80 10.08 15.94 19.10
N GLY A 81 9.06 15.44 18.40
CA GLY A 81 7.66 15.83 18.59
C GLY A 81 7.14 15.45 19.97
N THR A 82 6.46 16.40 20.64
CA THR A 82 5.88 16.20 21.98
C THR A 82 4.36 16.17 21.96
N GLY A 83 3.75 16.24 20.76
CA GLY A 83 2.31 16.19 20.55
C GLY A 83 1.75 14.77 20.65
N ASP A 84 0.42 14.70 20.80
CA ASP A 84 -0.34 13.45 20.77
C ASP A 84 -0.37 12.85 19.35
N ILE A 85 -0.31 13.72 18.36
CA ILE A 85 -0.33 13.39 16.92
C ILE A 85 0.90 14.00 16.25
N LEU A 86 1.59 13.18 15.45
CA LEU A 86 2.73 13.57 14.63
C LEU A 86 2.25 13.74 13.18
N VAL A 87 2.59 14.87 12.58
CA VAL A 87 2.17 15.24 11.21
C VAL A 87 3.41 15.28 10.33
N GLU A 88 3.44 14.49 9.27
CA GLU A 88 4.46 14.57 8.23
C GLU A 88 4.20 15.78 7.35
N MET A 89 5.20 16.67 7.24
CA MET A 89 5.07 17.90 6.49
C MET A 89 6.35 18.22 5.74
N ASP A 90 6.29 18.17 4.44
CA ASP A 90 7.41 18.56 3.60
C ASP A 90 7.57 20.08 3.56
N HIS A 91 8.80 20.56 3.39
CA HIS A 91 9.14 21.99 3.52
C HIS A 91 8.54 22.88 2.42
N ASP A 92 8.17 22.30 1.29
CA ASP A 92 7.66 22.98 0.11
C ASP A 92 6.14 22.90 -0.06
N ASP A 93 5.43 22.25 0.87
CA ASP A 93 4.00 22.01 0.81
C ASP A 93 3.20 22.93 1.75
N ILE A 94 1.86 22.84 1.68
CA ILE A 94 0.96 23.74 2.40
C ILE A 94 -0.19 22.93 3.02
N LEU A 95 -0.59 23.23 4.27
CA LEU A 95 -1.82 22.73 4.87
C LEU A 95 -3.00 23.65 4.57
N THR A 96 -4.20 23.08 4.36
CA THR A 96 -5.42 23.89 4.33
C THR A 96 -5.77 24.40 5.74
N PRO A 97 -6.48 25.54 5.89
CA PRO A 97 -6.74 26.15 7.20
C PRO A 97 -7.51 25.27 8.18
N ASP A 98 -8.31 24.34 7.70
CA ASP A 98 -9.13 23.40 8.48
C ASP A 98 -8.45 22.06 8.75
N CYS A 99 -7.23 21.83 8.25
CA CYS A 99 -6.55 20.54 8.30
C CYS A 99 -6.47 19.97 9.73
N LEU A 100 -5.89 20.70 10.67
CA LEU A 100 -5.73 20.20 12.03
C LEU A 100 -7.09 20.00 12.74
N GLN A 101 -8.11 20.79 12.41
CA GLN A 101 -9.45 20.63 12.97
C GLN A 101 -10.11 19.34 12.48
N GLU A 102 -9.98 19.01 11.19
CA GLU A 102 -10.51 17.77 10.63
C GLU A 102 -9.80 16.54 11.23
N LEU A 103 -8.48 16.64 11.42
CA LEU A 103 -7.71 15.60 12.10
C LEU A 103 -8.17 15.39 13.56
N VAL A 104 -8.51 16.46 14.29
CA VAL A 104 -9.07 16.35 15.65
C VAL A 104 -10.34 15.49 15.64
N TYR A 105 -11.23 15.68 14.65
CA TYR A 105 -12.46 14.89 14.57
C TYR A 105 -12.17 13.41 14.29
N ALA A 106 -11.26 13.11 13.37
CA ALA A 106 -10.90 11.73 13.04
C ALA A 106 -10.22 10.98 14.20
N TYR A 107 -9.40 11.66 14.99
CA TYR A 107 -8.71 11.08 16.15
C TYR A 107 -9.53 11.03 17.45
N GLN A 108 -10.81 11.38 17.44
CA GLN A 108 -11.71 11.16 18.59
C GLN A 108 -11.88 9.66 18.88
N ASP A 109 -11.84 8.81 17.86
CA ASP A 109 -11.80 7.36 18.02
C ASP A 109 -10.41 6.95 18.52
N PRO A 110 -10.27 6.36 19.72
CA PRO A 110 -8.99 5.95 20.27
C PRO A 110 -8.32 4.80 19.49
N GLU A 111 -9.07 4.02 18.71
CA GLU A 111 -8.55 2.95 17.88
C GLU A 111 -7.84 3.45 16.62
N VAL A 112 -8.10 4.70 16.22
CA VAL A 112 -7.46 5.30 15.06
C VAL A 112 -6.02 5.67 15.38
N GLY A 113 -5.08 4.98 14.76
CA GLY A 113 -3.65 5.24 14.92
C GLY A 113 -3.03 6.03 13.78
N PHE A 114 -3.71 6.12 12.63
CA PHE A 114 -3.24 6.86 11.45
C PHE A 114 -4.40 7.51 10.69
N VAL A 115 -4.19 8.75 10.27
CA VAL A 115 -5.15 9.48 9.43
C VAL A 115 -4.43 10.11 8.25
N TYR A 116 -5.06 10.07 7.08
CA TYR A 116 -4.61 10.73 5.86
C TYR A 116 -5.78 11.37 5.10
N SER A 117 -5.47 12.18 4.10
CA SER A 117 -6.48 12.93 3.37
C SER A 117 -6.32 12.81 1.85
N ASP A 118 -7.14 13.54 1.10
CA ASP A 118 -6.86 13.89 -0.28
C ASP A 118 -5.86 15.04 -0.36
N SER A 119 -5.12 15.11 -1.45
CA SER A 119 -4.21 16.20 -1.77
C SER A 119 -4.58 16.90 -3.07
N ALA A 120 -4.25 18.18 -3.19
CA ALA A 120 -4.34 18.91 -4.45
C ALA A 120 -2.95 19.32 -4.91
N THR A 121 -2.69 19.21 -6.21
CA THR A 121 -1.36 19.44 -6.78
C THR A 121 -1.18 20.86 -7.29
N LEU A 122 -0.16 21.55 -6.77
CA LEU A 122 0.26 22.89 -7.21
C LEU A 122 1.51 22.79 -8.08
N HIS A 123 1.35 22.87 -9.39
CA HIS A 123 2.45 22.86 -10.35
C HIS A 123 3.08 24.27 -10.47
N MET A 124 4.41 24.33 -10.34
CA MET A 124 5.16 25.59 -10.44
C MET A 124 5.60 25.90 -11.87
N GLN A 125 5.89 24.91 -12.68
CA GLN A 125 6.48 25.07 -14.02
C GLN A 125 5.70 24.34 -15.10
N ASP A 126 5.25 23.12 -14.86
CA ASP A 126 4.65 22.26 -15.87
C ASP A 126 3.14 22.15 -15.74
N ALA A 127 2.49 21.70 -16.83
CA ALA A 127 1.09 21.35 -16.79
C ALA A 127 0.87 20.06 -15.95
N PHE A 128 -0.26 20.00 -15.26
CA PHE A 128 -0.67 18.79 -14.56
C PHE A 128 -0.79 17.60 -15.52
N VAL A 129 -0.13 16.50 -15.17
CA VAL A 129 -0.25 15.21 -15.86
C VAL A 129 -0.90 14.22 -14.89
N PRO A 130 -2.15 13.80 -15.14
CA PRO A 130 -2.84 12.84 -14.27
C PRO A 130 -2.22 11.46 -14.39
N TYR A 131 -2.25 10.71 -13.30
CA TYR A 131 -2.02 9.27 -13.38
C TYR A 131 -3.14 8.59 -14.17
N ASP A 132 -2.80 7.46 -14.80
CA ASP A 132 -3.71 6.75 -15.69
C ASP A 132 -4.98 6.29 -14.96
N ALA A 133 -6.13 6.77 -15.46
CA ALA A 133 -7.45 6.36 -14.95
C ALA A 133 -7.69 4.85 -15.07
N ASN A 134 -7.02 4.16 -16.01
CA ASN A 134 -7.07 2.70 -16.11
C ASN A 134 -6.50 1.98 -14.88
N ASN A 135 -5.67 2.69 -14.09
CA ASN A 135 -5.17 2.21 -12.81
C ASN A 135 -6.09 2.59 -11.62
N GLY A 136 -7.26 3.17 -11.89
CA GLY A 136 -8.26 3.52 -10.87
C GLY A 136 -8.15 4.95 -10.33
N TRP A 137 -7.23 5.77 -10.83
CA TRP A 137 -7.08 7.15 -10.39
C TRP A 137 -8.26 8.02 -10.80
N THR A 138 -8.73 8.85 -9.87
CA THR A 138 -9.78 9.84 -10.12
C THR A 138 -9.40 11.20 -9.54
N TYR A 139 -9.90 12.25 -10.18
CA TYR A 139 -9.57 13.63 -9.81
C TYR A 139 -10.83 14.48 -9.77
N ARG A 140 -10.77 15.57 -8.97
CA ARG A 140 -11.76 16.64 -8.96
C ARG A 140 -11.08 18.01 -8.98
N MET A 141 -11.81 19.03 -9.39
CA MET A 141 -11.32 20.42 -9.31
C MET A 141 -11.42 20.93 -7.87
N TYR A 142 -10.39 21.62 -7.43
CA TYR A 142 -10.31 22.24 -6.11
C TYR A 142 -9.81 23.68 -6.24
N ASN A 143 -10.59 24.65 -5.77
CA ASN A 143 -10.17 26.06 -5.81
C ASN A 143 -9.36 26.42 -4.57
N TRP A 144 -8.08 26.70 -4.74
CA TRP A 144 -7.17 27.15 -3.72
C TRP A 144 -6.81 28.61 -3.90
N LYS A 145 -7.31 29.48 -3.02
CA LYS A 145 -7.01 30.94 -3.02
C LYS A 145 -7.19 31.57 -4.42
N GLY A 146 -8.24 31.17 -5.16
CA GLY A 146 -8.57 31.68 -6.50
C GLY A 146 -7.87 30.98 -7.66
N LYS A 147 -7.03 29.96 -7.40
CA LYS A 147 -6.39 29.11 -8.41
C LYS A 147 -7.07 27.74 -8.42
N ASP A 148 -7.46 27.28 -9.59
CA ASP A 148 -8.02 25.94 -9.76
C ASP A 148 -6.90 24.89 -9.85
N LEU A 149 -6.95 23.91 -8.95
CA LEU A 149 -6.01 22.81 -8.83
C LEU A 149 -6.72 21.48 -9.11
N TYR A 150 -5.97 20.48 -9.52
CA TYR A 150 -6.44 19.11 -9.55
C TYR A 150 -6.22 18.47 -8.18
N ALA A 151 -7.32 18.04 -7.56
CA ALA A 151 -7.29 17.26 -6.35
C ALA A 151 -7.40 15.77 -6.70
N MET A 152 -6.47 14.99 -6.21
CA MET A 152 -6.48 13.54 -6.30
C MET A 152 -7.39 12.97 -5.21
N ASN A 153 -8.31 12.09 -5.59
CA ASN A 153 -9.09 11.32 -4.63
C ASN A 153 -8.23 10.14 -4.17
N SER A 154 -7.78 10.18 -2.92
CA SER A 154 -6.97 9.12 -2.34
C SER A 154 -7.75 7.82 -2.21
N PHE A 155 -7.08 6.69 -2.42
CA PHE A 155 -7.69 5.38 -2.26
C PHE A 155 -7.97 5.08 -0.79
N ALA A 156 -9.02 4.29 -0.53
CA ALA A 156 -9.25 3.72 0.79
C ALA A 156 -8.03 2.86 1.24
N PRO A 157 -7.76 2.74 2.55
CA PRO A 157 -6.62 1.97 3.04
C PRO A 157 -6.92 0.46 2.96
N THR A 158 -6.60 -0.13 1.83
CA THR A 158 -6.80 -1.55 1.52
C THR A 158 -5.45 -2.23 1.24
N SER A 159 -5.45 -3.56 1.26
CA SER A 159 -4.27 -4.33 0.87
C SER A 159 -3.81 -4.00 -0.55
N GLN A 160 -4.75 -3.73 -1.48
CA GLN A 160 -4.43 -3.36 -2.86
C GLN A 160 -3.80 -1.97 -2.93
N ALA A 161 -4.34 -0.97 -2.23
CA ALA A 161 -3.77 0.38 -2.24
C ALA A 161 -2.31 0.37 -1.77
N LEU A 162 -2.03 -0.36 -0.68
CA LEU A 162 -0.69 -0.50 -0.10
C LEU A 162 0.25 -1.43 -0.88
N SER A 163 -0.30 -2.25 -1.81
CA SER A 163 0.47 -3.20 -2.60
C SER A 163 0.71 -2.76 -4.05
N TYR A 164 -0.04 -1.77 -4.56
CA TYR A 164 0.08 -1.30 -5.94
C TYR A 164 0.62 0.13 -6.04
N ILE A 165 0.36 0.98 -5.03
CA ILE A 165 0.65 2.41 -5.09
C ILE A 165 1.80 2.74 -4.13
N TRP A 166 2.95 3.13 -4.68
CA TRP A 166 4.18 3.38 -3.93
C TRP A 166 4.11 4.60 -2.97
N PHE A 167 3.13 5.45 -3.11
CA PHE A 167 2.92 6.61 -2.24
C PHE A 167 1.57 6.58 -1.49
N ALA A 168 0.82 5.47 -1.55
CA ALA A 168 -0.40 5.34 -0.76
C ALA A 168 -0.09 4.84 0.66
N PRO A 169 -0.78 5.40 1.68
CA PRO A 169 -1.66 6.56 1.65
C PRO A 169 -0.95 7.87 1.31
N ASP A 170 -1.66 8.79 0.65
CA ASP A 170 -1.12 10.11 0.29
C ASP A 170 -1.13 11.10 1.48
N HIS A 171 -0.59 12.30 1.28
CA HIS A 171 -0.59 13.38 2.28
C HIS A 171 -2.03 13.94 2.52
N VAL A 172 -2.34 14.49 3.70
CA VAL A 172 -1.48 14.66 4.88
C VAL A 172 -1.36 13.31 5.61
N ARG A 173 -0.15 12.87 5.92
CA ARG A 173 0.08 11.65 6.70
C ARG A 173 0.27 12.01 8.16
N THR A 174 -0.49 11.35 9.04
CA THR A 174 -0.44 11.65 10.46
C THR A 174 -0.51 10.37 11.29
N TRP A 175 0.27 10.32 12.37
CA TRP A 175 0.32 9.18 13.29
C TRP A 175 -0.04 9.61 14.69
N ARG A 176 -0.80 8.78 15.39
CA ARG A 176 -0.83 8.85 16.86
C ARG A 176 0.59 8.57 17.37
N ALA A 177 1.11 9.44 18.23
CA ALA A 177 2.52 9.37 18.68
C ALA A 177 2.86 8.04 19.36
N SER A 178 1.91 7.43 20.10
CA SER A 178 2.09 6.11 20.70
C SER A 178 2.30 5.01 19.64
N VAL A 179 1.49 5.03 18.57
CA VAL A 179 1.58 4.06 17.46
C VAL A 179 2.90 4.23 16.70
N TYR A 180 3.27 5.48 16.37
CA TYR A 180 4.54 5.77 15.71
C TYR A 180 5.73 5.21 16.50
N LYS A 181 5.72 5.42 17.83
CA LYS A 181 6.77 4.95 18.74
C LYS A 181 6.79 3.43 18.86
N GLU A 182 5.63 2.79 18.96
CA GLU A 182 5.51 1.33 19.03
C GLU A 182 6.07 0.66 17.78
N LEU A 183 5.84 1.27 16.60
CA LEU A 183 6.37 0.81 15.33
C LEU A 183 7.88 1.10 15.15
N GLY A 184 8.50 1.88 16.03
CA GLY A 184 9.90 2.33 15.88
C GLY A 184 10.09 3.46 14.88
N GLY A 185 9.00 4.02 14.34
CA GLY A 185 9.02 5.14 13.38
C GLY A 185 9.55 4.77 12.00
N HIS A 186 10.03 5.77 11.26
CA HIS A 186 10.66 5.58 9.93
C HIS A 186 11.89 4.68 10.05
N ASN A 187 12.04 3.77 9.09
CA ASN A 187 13.16 2.84 9.08
C ASN A 187 14.47 3.58 8.73
N PRO A 188 15.45 3.63 9.65
CA PRO A 188 16.68 4.40 9.45
C PRO A 188 17.60 3.86 8.35
N ASP A 189 17.40 2.63 7.91
CA ASP A 189 18.19 2.00 6.86
C ASP A 189 17.69 2.33 5.44
N LEU A 190 16.53 2.99 5.33
CA LEU A 190 15.94 3.34 4.04
C LEU A 190 16.30 4.76 3.62
N ALA A 191 16.87 4.87 2.42
CA ALA A 191 17.16 6.14 1.77
C ALA A 191 16.03 6.63 0.84
N ILE A 192 15.06 5.76 0.55
CA ILE A 192 13.85 5.99 -0.24
C ILE A 192 12.75 5.04 0.24
N CYS A 193 11.49 5.40 0.01
CA CYS A 193 10.31 4.61 0.39
C CYS A 193 10.18 4.31 1.90
N ASP A 194 10.84 5.09 2.74
CA ASP A 194 10.76 5.00 4.19
C ASP A 194 9.36 5.31 4.72
N ASP A 195 8.68 6.25 4.10
CA ASP A 195 7.30 6.65 4.32
C ASP A 195 6.31 5.54 3.94
N HIS A 196 6.47 4.96 2.74
CA HIS A 196 5.62 3.87 2.27
C HIS A 196 5.78 2.60 3.13
N GLU A 197 7.02 2.25 3.48
CA GLU A 197 7.32 1.11 4.36
C GLU A 197 6.67 1.31 5.74
N LEU A 198 6.75 2.52 6.30
CA LEU A 198 6.08 2.86 7.56
C LEU A 198 4.55 2.79 7.42
N CYS A 199 3.97 3.26 6.33
CA CYS A 199 2.53 3.15 6.07
C CYS A 199 2.08 1.69 6.02
N ILE A 200 2.85 0.79 5.40
CA ILE A 200 2.57 -0.66 5.39
C ILE A 200 2.55 -1.21 6.82
N ARG A 201 3.60 -0.96 7.62
CA ARG A 201 3.65 -1.41 9.03
C ARG A 201 2.53 -0.81 9.87
N THR A 202 2.17 0.43 9.58
CA THR A 202 1.06 1.11 10.26
C THR A 202 -0.28 0.43 9.95
N TYR A 203 -0.54 0.08 8.69
CA TYR A 203 -1.76 -0.65 8.32
C TYR A 203 -1.89 -2.00 9.03
N LEU A 204 -0.78 -2.71 9.16
CA LEU A 204 -0.77 -4.00 9.86
C LEU A 204 -1.06 -3.86 11.36
N ALA A 205 -0.68 -2.75 11.97
CA ALA A 205 -0.73 -2.55 13.42
C ALA A 205 -2.01 -1.86 13.92
N THR A 206 -2.59 -0.93 13.15
CA THR A 206 -3.65 -0.05 13.66
C THR A 206 -4.72 0.26 12.62
N LYS A 207 -5.81 0.88 13.08
CA LYS A 207 -6.87 1.40 12.20
C LYS A 207 -6.39 2.66 11.49
N MET A 208 -6.50 2.66 10.17
CA MET A 208 -6.29 3.83 9.33
C MET A 208 -7.62 4.48 8.93
N VAL A 209 -7.67 5.80 8.87
CA VAL A 209 -8.84 6.56 8.43
C VAL A 209 -8.48 7.51 7.30
N HIS A 210 -9.25 7.48 6.23
CA HIS A 210 -9.19 8.43 5.12
C HIS A 210 -10.21 9.55 5.35
N ILE A 211 -9.77 10.80 5.27
CA ILE A 211 -10.63 11.98 5.22
C ILE A 211 -10.78 12.39 3.74
N PRO A 212 -11.97 12.26 3.11
CA PRO A 212 -12.17 12.57 1.69
C PRO A 212 -12.30 14.10 1.45
N LYS A 213 -11.34 14.84 1.97
CA LYS A 213 -11.20 16.29 1.81
C LYS A 213 -9.76 16.62 1.43
N VAL A 214 -9.59 17.69 0.67
CA VAL A 214 -8.26 18.25 0.40
C VAL A 214 -7.80 18.97 1.67
N LEU A 215 -6.82 18.41 2.36
CA LEU A 215 -6.22 19.01 3.56
C LEU A 215 -4.74 19.38 3.34
N TYR A 216 -4.20 18.99 2.18
CA TYR A 216 -2.79 19.15 1.82
C TYR A 216 -2.66 19.64 0.39
N ILE A 217 -1.82 20.64 0.17
CA ILE A 217 -1.47 21.15 -1.16
C ILE A 217 -0.03 20.70 -1.45
N TYR A 218 0.08 19.70 -2.31
CA TYR A 218 1.35 19.11 -2.73
C TYR A 218 1.97 19.94 -3.86
N ARG A 219 3.21 20.40 -3.68
CA ARG A 219 3.89 21.25 -4.66
C ARG A 219 4.78 20.43 -5.58
N ILE A 220 4.66 20.65 -6.88
CA ILE A 220 5.57 20.10 -7.89
C ILE A 220 6.54 21.21 -8.31
N THR A 221 7.77 21.13 -7.81
CA THR A 221 8.82 22.13 -8.09
C THR A 221 9.67 21.76 -9.30
N GLY A 222 9.64 20.50 -9.74
CA GLY A 222 10.53 19.93 -10.75
C GLY A 222 11.75 19.20 -10.16
N GLU A 223 12.06 19.41 -8.87
CA GLU A 223 13.16 18.79 -8.14
C GLU A 223 12.67 17.74 -7.11
N ASN A 224 11.41 17.33 -7.21
CA ASN A 224 10.83 16.34 -6.31
C ASN A 224 11.55 14.99 -6.45
N THR A 225 11.84 14.34 -5.33
CA THR A 225 12.59 13.08 -5.24
C THR A 225 12.06 11.98 -6.16
N PHE A 226 10.74 11.91 -6.34
CA PHE A 226 10.13 10.91 -7.21
C PHE A 226 10.45 11.11 -8.71
N LEU A 227 10.75 12.34 -9.15
CA LEU A 227 11.19 12.61 -10.52
C LEU A 227 12.64 12.16 -10.74
N GLU A 228 13.52 12.43 -9.78
CA GLU A 228 14.94 12.13 -9.89
C GLU A 228 15.27 10.65 -9.69
N ARG A 229 14.54 9.97 -8.78
CA ARG A 229 14.86 8.61 -8.30
C ARG A 229 13.81 7.56 -8.67
N ASN A 230 12.92 7.85 -9.62
CA ASN A 230 11.77 7.00 -9.95
C ASN A 230 12.15 5.52 -10.14
N ALA A 231 13.18 5.22 -10.93
CA ALA A 231 13.58 3.83 -11.19
C ALA A 231 13.96 3.07 -9.91
N ALA A 232 14.70 3.71 -9.00
CA ALA A 232 15.08 3.11 -7.72
C ALA A 232 13.87 2.95 -6.80
N ILE A 233 12.97 3.94 -6.78
CA ILE A 233 11.72 3.89 -6.03
C ILE A 233 10.87 2.71 -6.50
N GLN A 234 10.68 2.52 -7.81
CA GLN A 234 9.88 1.42 -8.35
C GLN A 234 10.47 0.04 -7.99
N VAL A 235 11.80 -0.11 -8.02
CA VAL A 235 12.45 -1.36 -7.60
C VAL A 235 12.21 -1.62 -6.11
N LYS A 236 12.48 -0.61 -5.26
CA LYS A 236 12.33 -0.75 -3.81
C LYS A 236 10.88 -0.99 -3.40
N THR A 237 9.94 -0.31 -4.03
CA THR A 237 8.51 -0.51 -3.82
C THR A 237 8.10 -1.94 -4.14
N ARG A 238 8.57 -2.51 -5.25
CA ARG A 238 8.27 -3.90 -5.61
C ARG A 238 8.82 -4.90 -4.60
N GLU A 239 10.02 -4.66 -4.06
CA GLU A 239 10.58 -5.47 -2.96
C GLU A 239 9.67 -5.44 -1.73
N LEU A 240 9.26 -4.24 -1.29
CA LEU A 240 8.37 -4.05 -0.15
C LEU A 240 7.01 -4.73 -0.39
N HIS A 241 6.42 -4.52 -1.55
CA HIS A 241 5.14 -5.12 -1.91
C HIS A 241 5.23 -6.66 -1.87
N ASN A 242 6.25 -7.26 -2.48
CA ASN A 242 6.43 -8.70 -2.45
C ASN A 242 6.65 -9.24 -1.03
N GLN A 243 7.33 -8.47 -0.17
CA GLN A 243 7.57 -8.84 1.22
C GLN A 243 6.28 -8.84 2.05
N TYR A 244 5.39 -7.88 1.84
CA TYR A 244 4.25 -7.64 2.71
C TYR A 244 2.88 -8.04 2.12
N ALA A 245 2.79 -8.41 0.85
CA ALA A 245 1.51 -8.64 0.15
C ALA A 245 0.59 -9.62 0.90
N ARG A 246 1.11 -10.75 1.36
CA ARG A 246 0.31 -11.75 2.10
C ARG A 246 -0.18 -11.20 3.45
N GLN A 247 0.70 -10.57 4.21
CA GLN A 247 0.33 -9.98 5.51
C GLN A 247 -0.72 -8.87 5.34
N LEU A 248 -0.59 -8.04 4.31
CA LEU A 248 -1.59 -7.03 3.97
C LEU A 248 -2.94 -7.66 3.60
N ALA A 249 -2.94 -8.72 2.79
CA ALA A 249 -4.15 -9.45 2.41
C ALA A 249 -4.84 -10.09 3.62
N GLU A 250 -4.06 -10.74 4.51
CA GLU A 250 -4.56 -11.34 5.76
C GLU A 250 -5.16 -10.29 6.69
N LYS A 251 -4.48 -9.14 6.86
CA LYS A 251 -5.00 -8.03 7.66
C LYS A 251 -6.29 -7.45 7.10
N ASP A 252 -6.37 -7.29 5.78
CA ASP A 252 -7.59 -6.84 5.09
C ASP A 252 -8.74 -7.82 5.30
N ALA A 253 -8.48 -9.12 5.18
CA ALA A 253 -9.47 -10.17 5.45
C ALA A 253 -9.99 -10.09 6.89
N ILE A 254 -9.11 -9.95 7.88
CA ILE A 254 -9.47 -9.79 9.30
C ILE A 254 -10.33 -8.53 9.49
N ASN A 255 -9.91 -7.39 8.97
CA ASN A 255 -10.63 -6.12 9.10
C ASN A 255 -12.06 -6.18 8.52
N ARG A 256 -12.27 -7.06 7.52
CA ARG A 256 -13.56 -7.26 6.83
C ARG A 256 -14.34 -8.48 7.34
N ASN A 257 -13.87 -9.16 8.38
CA ASN A 257 -14.43 -10.42 8.90
C ASN A 257 -14.60 -11.51 7.83
N LEU A 258 -13.60 -11.63 6.95
CA LEU A 258 -13.54 -12.66 5.91
C LEU A 258 -12.60 -13.79 6.33
N LEU A 259 -12.84 -14.98 5.77
CA LEU A 259 -12.01 -16.15 6.05
C LEU A 259 -10.66 -16.08 5.32
N CYS A 260 -9.65 -16.67 5.96
CA CYS A 260 -8.42 -17.11 5.30
C CYS A 260 -8.51 -18.64 5.16
N VAL A 261 -8.35 -19.15 3.94
CA VAL A 261 -8.63 -20.56 3.58
C VAL A 261 -7.42 -21.18 2.90
N ASP A 262 -7.11 -22.41 3.24
CA ASP A 262 -6.10 -23.24 2.56
C ASP A 262 -6.77 -24.44 1.90
N ILE A 263 -6.80 -24.48 0.57
CA ILE A 263 -7.39 -25.58 -0.18
C ILE A 263 -6.30 -26.59 -0.58
N GLY A 264 -6.48 -27.86 -0.25
CA GLY A 264 -5.50 -28.90 -0.53
C GLY A 264 -4.24 -28.82 0.32
N GLY A 265 -4.35 -28.35 1.57
CA GLY A 265 -3.20 -28.18 2.47
C GLY A 265 -2.47 -29.46 2.87
N GLY A 266 -3.05 -30.63 2.58
CA GLY A 266 -2.42 -31.93 2.80
C GLY A 266 -2.01 -32.15 4.24
N LEU A 267 -0.75 -32.57 4.45
CA LEU A 267 -0.18 -32.83 5.78
C LEU A 267 0.24 -31.56 6.52
N ASN A 268 0.41 -30.45 5.81
CA ASN A 268 0.95 -29.22 6.36
C ASN A 268 0.10 -28.02 5.89
N PRO A 269 -1.14 -27.91 6.39
CA PRO A 269 -2.00 -26.78 6.02
C PRO A 269 -1.38 -25.45 6.46
N TYR A 270 -1.71 -24.39 5.74
CA TYR A 270 -1.19 -23.06 6.04
C TYR A 270 -1.64 -22.62 7.45
N PRO A 271 -0.72 -22.18 8.32
CA PRO A 271 -1.05 -21.87 9.71
C PRO A 271 -2.15 -20.80 9.83
N ASN A 272 -3.10 -21.04 10.74
CA ASN A 272 -4.23 -20.13 11.02
C ASN A 272 -5.24 -19.94 9.88
N TYR A 273 -5.19 -20.77 8.84
CA TYR A 273 -6.20 -20.81 7.78
C TYR A 273 -7.18 -21.97 8.03
N VAL A 274 -8.40 -21.81 7.56
CA VAL A 274 -9.36 -22.91 7.50
C VAL A 274 -8.91 -23.88 6.40
N SER A 275 -8.54 -25.10 6.76
CA SER A 275 -8.10 -26.12 5.82
C SER A 275 -9.29 -26.84 5.17
N ILE A 276 -9.25 -26.98 3.83
CA ILE A 276 -10.23 -27.73 3.05
C ILE A 276 -9.49 -28.80 2.24
N ASP A 277 -9.71 -30.06 2.54
CA ASP A 277 -9.00 -31.17 1.91
C ASP A 277 -9.89 -32.44 1.88
N LEU A 278 -9.47 -33.48 1.16
CA LEU A 278 -10.04 -34.84 1.22
C LEU A 278 -9.71 -35.56 2.53
N ARG A 279 -8.71 -35.10 3.25
CA ARG A 279 -8.23 -35.70 4.49
C ARG A 279 -9.23 -35.51 5.63
N GLU A 280 -9.39 -36.57 6.42
CA GLU A 280 -10.31 -36.58 7.57
C GLU A 280 -9.92 -35.58 8.69
N ASP A 281 -8.65 -35.17 8.75
CA ASP A 281 -8.12 -34.22 9.73
C ASP A 281 -8.15 -32.75 9.27
N ALA A 282 -8.71 -32.46 8.08
CA ALA A 282 -8.98 -31.10 7.64
C ALA A 282 -10.16 -30.48 8.40
N ASP A 283 -10.17 -29.14 8.56
CA ASP A 283 -11.30 -28.44 9.17
C ASP A 283 -12.59 -28.67 8.40
N MET A 284 -12.49 -28.81 7.07
CA MET A 284 -13.59 -29.12 6.18
C MET A 284 -13.18 -30.22 5.21
N VAL A 285 -13.77 -31.40 5.37
CA VAL A 285 -13.52 -32.55 4.48
C VAL A 285 -14.34 -32.39 3.19
N CYS A 286 -13.67 -32.23 2.05
CA CYS A 286 -14.35 -31.98 0.77
C CYS A 286 -13.51 -32.45 -0.42
N ASP A 287 -14.17 -33.06 -1.42
CA ASP A 287 -13.58 -33.22 -2.76
C ASP A 287 -13.77 -31.94 -3.58
N LEU A 288 -12.66 -31.22 -3.78
CA LEU A 288 -12.64 -29.95 -4.51
C LEU A 288 -13.05 -30.06 -5.99
N ASN A 289 -13.07 -31.26 -6.58
CA ASN A 289 -13.69 -31.50 -7.89
C ASN A 289 -15.22 -31.22 -7.88
N ASN A 290 -15.85 -31.29 -6.68
CA ASN A 290 -17.28 -30.95 -6.52
C ASN A 290 -17.51 -29.45 -6.24
N GLY A 291 -16.50 -28.68 -5.94
CA GLY A 291 -16.52 -27.25 -5.62
C GLY A 291 -15.98 -26.95 -4.23
N ILE A 292 -15.95 -25.67 -3.85
CA ILE A 292 -15.50 -25.20 -2.53
C ILE A 292 -16.74 -25.02 -1.62
N PRO A 293 -16.83 -25.70 -0.45
CA PRO A 293 -18.02 -25.71 0.38
C PRO A 293 -18.18 -24.43 1.23
N LEU A 294 -17.99 -23.29 0.63
CA LEU A 294 -18.09 -21.97 1.26
C LEU A 294 -19.06 -21.06 0.51
N PRO A 295 -19.71 -20.10 1.19
CA PRO A 295 -20.57 -19.11 0.55
C PRO A 295 -19.79 -18.19 -0.42
N ASP A 296 -20.53 -17.60 -1.35
CA ASP A 296 -20.00 -16.56 -2.23
C ASP A 296 -19.46 -15.37 -1.42
N ASN A 297 -18.32 -14.83 -1.83
CA ASN A 297 -17.71 -13.63 -1.25
C ASN A 297 -17.41 -13.73 0.26
N SER A 298 -17.15 -14.92 0.78
CA SER A 298 -16.86 -15.18 2.20
C SER A 298 -15.36 -15.25 2.53
N VAL A 299 -14.52 -15.30 1.52
CA VAL A 299 -13.07 -15.51 1.66
C VAL A 299 -12.31 -14.23 1.30
N GLY A 300 -11.42 -13.78 2.18
CA GLY A 300 -10.51 -12.66 1.93
C GLY A 300 -9.16 -13.12 1.37
N VAL A 301 -8.67 -14.27 1.83
CA VAL A 301 -7.42 -14.88 1.35
C VAL A 301 -7.63 -16.37 1.12
N LEU A 302 -7.24 -16.84 -0.07
CA LEU A 302 -7.22 -18.24 -0.42
C LEU A 302 -5.79 -18.64 -0.79
N ASN A 303 -5.27 -19.68 -0.12
CA ASN A 303 -4.04 -20.35 -0.46
C ASN A 303 -4.36 -21.65 -1.23
N ALA A 304 -3.62 -21.92 -2.31
CA ALA A 304 -3.73 -23.12 -3.11
C ALA A 304 -2.32 -23.54 -3.57
N SER A 305 -1.65 -24.35 -2.78
CA SER A 305 -0.30 -24.81 -3.06
C SER A 305 -0.31 -26.27 -3.44
N HIS A 306 0.12 -26.61 -4.65
CA HIS A 306 0.20 -27.98 -5.16
C HIS A 306 -1.10 -28.78 -5.03
N ILE A 307 -2.22 -28.17 -5.43
CA ILE A 307 -3.55 -28.80 -5.44
C ILE A 307 -4.22 -28.72 -6.81
N LEU A 308 -4.06 -27.62 -7.55
CA LEU A 308 -4.82 -27.41 -8.79
C LEU A 308 -4.48 -28.46 -9.86
N GLU A 309 -3.26 -28.98 -9.88
CA GLU A 309 -2.80 -30.04 -10.77
C GLU A 309 -3.51 -31.38 -10.55
N HIS A 310 -4.07 -31.61 -9.36
CA HIS A 310 -4.83 -32.79 -9.00
C HIS A 310 -6.34 -32.66 -9.33
N LEU A 311 -6.80 -31.52 -9.80
CA LEU A 311 -8.20 -31.27 -10.12
C LEU A 311 -8.42 -31.36 -11.63
N THR A 312 -9.53 -32.03 -12.03
CA THR A 312 -9.79 -32.39 -13.41
C THR A 312 -10.27 -31.22 -14.27
N ASP A 313 -11.02 -30.27 -13.69
CA ASP A 313 -11.62 -29.14 -14.41
C ASP A 313 -11.03 -27.82 -13.93
N LYS A 314 -10.05 -27.30 -14.71
CA LYS A 314 -9.37 -26.03 -14.45
C LYS A 314 -10.32 -24.83 -14.41
N THR A 315 -11.29 -24.79 -15.30
CA THR A 315 -12.22 -23.67 -15.39
C THR A 315 -13.17 -23.65 -14.20
N LYS A 316 -13.66 -24.84 -13.82
CA LYS A 316 -14.53 -24.98 -12.65
C LYS A 316 -13.83 -24.55 -11.35
N ILE A 317 -12.60 -25.02 -11.12
CA ILE A 317 -11.90 -24.62 -9.88
C ILE A 317 -11.56 -23.13 -9.83
N MET A 318 -11.16 -22.53 -10.94
CA MET A 318 -10.93 -21.09 -10.99
C MET A 318 -12.23 -20.29 -10.81
N ALA A 319 -13.37 -20.82 -11.30
CA ALA A 319 -14.68 -20.24 -11.02
C ALA A 319 -15.04 -20.31 -9.53
N GLU A 320 -14.80 -21.43 -8.88
CA GLU A 320 -15.05 -21.62 -7.45
C GLU A 320 -14.15 -20.73 -6.60
N ILE A 321 -12.85 -20.65 -6.91
CA ILE A 321 -11.92 -19.71 -6.25
C ILE A 321 -12.45 -18.28 -6.40
N HIS A 322 -12.82 -17.88 -7.61
CA HIS A 322 -13.40 -16.56 -7.84
C HIS A 322 -14.70 -16.37 -7.07
N ARG A 323 -15.61 -17.37 -7.07
CA ARG A 323 -16.93 -17.30 -6.42
C ARG A 323 -16.81 -17.05 -4.92
N VAL A 324 -15.94 -17.80 -4.22
CA VAL A 324 -15.79 -17.71 -2.76
C VAL A 324 -15.02 -16.47 -2.32
N LEU A 325 -14.08 -15.98 -3.13
CA LEU A 325 -13.35 -14.76 -2.82
C LEU A 325 -14.28 -13.55 -2.84
N ALA A 326 -14.17 -12.70 -1.82
CA ALA A 326 -14.83 -11.40 -1.79
C ALA A 326 -14.19 -10.44 -2.84
N PRO A 327 -14.86 -9.33 -3.23
CA PRO A 327 -14.23 -8.30 -4.04
C PRO A 327 -12.90 -7.86 -3.42
N GLY A 328 -11.81 -7.87 -4.19
CA GLY A 328 -10.49 -7.57 -3.70
C GLY A 328 -9.84 -8.67 -2.84
N GLY A 329 -10.46 -9.84 -2.72
CA GLY A 329 -9.86 -11.00 -2.06
C GLY A 329 -8.70 -11.57 -2.87
N TRP A 330 -7.74 -12.15 -2.19
CA TRP A 330 -6.49 -12.64 -2.76
C TRP A 330 -6.45 -14.16 -2.90
N ALA A 331 -5.99 -14.64 -4.06
CA ALA A 331 -5.61 -16.03 -4.29
C ALA A 331 -4.08 -16.11 -4.42
N PHE A 332 -3.45 -16.84 -3.51
CA PHE A 332 -2.03 -17.20 -3.56
C PHE A 332 -1.92 -18.64 -4.08
N ILE A 333 -1.55 -18.78 -5.34
CA ILE A 333 -1.54 -20.07 -6.04
C ILE A 333 -0.09 -20.45 -6.37
N GLU A 334 0.26 -21.72 -6.13
CA GLU A 334 1.50 -22.32 -6.57
C GLU A 334 1.22 -23.71 -7.18
N VAL A 335 1.76 -23.96 -8.37
CA VAL A 335 1.57 -25.22 -9.12
C VAL A 335 2.88 -25.68 -9.77
N PRO A 336 3.11 -26.99 -9.98
CA PRO A 336 4.20 -27.46 -10.82
C PRO A 336 4.06 -26.94 -12.23
N SER A 337 5.11 -26.27 -12.75
CA SER A 337 5.06 -25.69 -14.08
C SER A 337 5.34 -26.72 -15.19
N THR A 338 4.59 -26.60 -16.30
CA THR A 338 4.88 -27.36 -17.52
C THR A 338 6.18 -26.98 -18.20
N ASP A 339 6.80 -25.87 -17.79
CA ASP A 339 8.14 -25.46 -18.27
C ASP A 339 9.27 -26.31 -17.66
N GLY A 340 8.92 -27.15 -16.69
CA GLY A 340 9.78 -28.14 -16.08
C GLY A 340 9.16 -29.52 -16.02
N ARG A 341 9.93 -30.50 -15.60
CA ARG A 341 9.49 -31.89 -15.53
C ARG A 341 8.59 -32.19 -14.31
N GLY A 342 8.53 -31.30 -13.33
CA GLY A 342 7.74 -31.49 -12.10
C GLY A 342 6.25 -31.68 -12.38
N ALA A 343 5.70 -31.00 -13.40
CA ALA A 343 4.30 -31.16 -13.80
C ALA A 343 3.93 -32.58 -14.27
N PHE A 344 4.91 -33.36 -14.76
CA PHE A 344 4.68 -34.65 -15.42
C PHE A 344 5.20 -35.86 -14.65
N GLN A 345 5.89 -35.66 -13.52
CA GLN A 345 6.54 -36.76 -12.79
C GLN A 345 5.61 -37.45 -11.79
N ASP A 346 4.60 -36.75 -11.26
CA ASP A 346 3.65 -37.31 -10.32
C ASP A 346 2.48 -37.95 -11.12
N PRO A 347 2.20 -39.25 -10.88
CA PRO A 347 1.13 -39.97 -11.59
C PRO A 347 -0.28 -39.50 -11.21
N THR A 348 -0.43 -38.71 -10.16
CA THR A 348 -1.73 -38.16 -9.71
C THR A 348 -2.03 -36.78 -10.31
N HIS A 349 -1.11 -36.19 -11.07
CA HIS A 349 -1.37 -34.95 -11.80
C HIS A 349 -2.29 -35.23 -13.00
N VAL A 350 -3.45 -34.64 -12.98
CA VAL A 350 -4.49 -34.76 -14.03
C VAL A 350 -4.69 -33.49 -14.84
N SER A 351 -4.15 -32.36 -14.37
CA SER A 351 -4.16 -31.08 -15.08
C SER A 351 -2.80 -30.41 -15.04
N TYR A 352 -2.50 -29.60 -16.06
CA TYR A 352 -1.17 -29.06 -16.30
C TYR A 352 -1.21 -27.54 -16.41
N TRP A 353 -0.30 -26.84 -15.70
CA TRP A 353 -0.29 -25.41 -15.51
C TRP A 353 1.06 -24.80 -15.86
N ASN A 354 1.04 -23.55 -16.29
CA ASN A 354 2.19 -22.66 -16.39
C ASN A 354 1.72 -21.19 -16.26
N GLU A 355 2.62 -20.23 -16.37
CA GLU A 355 2.28 -18.82 -16.30
C GLU A 355 1.12 -18.45 -17.24
N ASN A 356 1.15 -18.89 -18.48
CA ASN A 356 0.15 -18.53 -19.47
C ASN A 356 -1.24 -19.13 -19.18
N SER A 357 -1.33 -20.17 -18.34
CA SER A 357 -2.61 -20.73 -17.93
C SER A 357 -3.47 -19.71 -17.16
N PHE A 358 -2.84 -18.81 -16.41
CA PHE A 358 -3.54 -17.79 -15.62
C PHE A 358 -3.97 -16.57 -16.43
N LEU A 359 -3.38 -16.35 -17.60
CA LEU A 359 -3.78 -15.26 -18.50
C LEU A 359 -5.23 -15.36 -18.98
N TYR A 360 -5.79 -16.56 -19.03
CA TYR A 360 -7.21 -16.77 -19.40
C TYR A 360 -8.20 -16.23 -18.37
N TYR A 361 -7.71 -15.85 -17.18
CA TYR A 361 -8.48 -15.28 -16.08
C TYR A 361 -8.10 -13.83 -15.74
N THR A 362 -7.01 -13.32 -16.34
CA THR A 362 -6.49 -11.96 -16.09
C THR A 362 -6.50 -11.07 -17.35
N SER A 363 -6.84 -11.61 -18.52
CA SER A 363 -6.89 -10.90 -19.80
C SER A 363 -8.26 -11.06 -20.46
N ALA A 364 -8.96 -9.97 -20.73
CA ALA A 364 -10.23 -9.97 -21.44
C ALA A 364 -10.13 -10.65 -22.83
N TYR A 365 -9.03 -10.43 -23.53
CA TYR A 365 -8.81 -11.06 -24.84
C TYR A 365 -8.72 -12.58 -24.75
N LEU A 366 -7.89 -13.11 -23.84
CA LEU A 366 -7.70 -14.56 -23.72
C LEU A 366 -8.89 -15.28 -23.06
N ALA A 367 -9.62 -14.62 -22.20
CA ALA A 367 -10.84 -15.15 -21.59
C ALA A 367 -11.88 -15.61 -22.63
N ASN A 368 -11.94 -14.93 -23.78
CA ASN A 368 -12.87 -15.32 -24.86
C ASN A 368 -12.61 -16.71 -25.45
N PHE A 369 -11.36 -17.22 -25.37
CA PHE A 369 -11.00 -18.54 -25.92
C PHE A 369 -11.48 -19.70 -25.05
N ILE A 370 -11.86 -19.45 -23.79
CA ILE A 370 -12.41 -20.46 -22.88
C ILE A 370 -13.86 -20.15 -22.51
N ASP A 371 -14.55 -19.30 -23.28
CA ASP A 371 -15.91 -18.82 -23.02
C ASP A 371 -16.13 -18.27 -21.58
N ASN A 372 -15.05 -17.73 -21.00
CA ASN A 372 -15.07 -17.13 -19.68
C ASN A 372 -15.46 -15.66 -19.78
N LYS A 373 -16.63 -15.30 -19.26
CA LYS A 373 -17.12 -13.90 -19.26
C LYS A 373 -17.19 -13.27 -17.87
N THR A 374 -17.02 -14.05 -16.83
CA THR A 374 -17.31 -13.65 -15.44
C THR A 374 -16.16 -13.82 -14.46
N ILE A 375 -15.27 -14.80 -14.71
CA ILE A 375 -14.14 -15.09 -13.81
C ILE A 375 -13.00 -14.14 -14.14
N ARG A 376 -12.81 -13.12 -13.31
CA ARG A 376 -11.84 -12.06 -13.55
C ARG A 376 -10.96 -11.83 -12.34
N PHE A 377 -9.67 -11.79 -12.61
CA PHE A 377 -8.67 -11.45 -11.60
C PHE A 377 -7.76 -10.34 -12.13
N GLN A 378 -7.37 -9.46 -11.22
CA GLN A 378 -6.23 -8.58 -11.40
C GLN A 378 -4.96 -9.38 -11.11
N GLU A 379 -4.02 -9.38 -12.03
CA GLU A 379 -2.72 -9.99 -11.81
C GLU A 379 -1.88 -9.09 -10.88
N TYR A 380 -1.38 -9.67 -9.80
CA TYR A 380 -0.42 -9.03 -8.93
C TYR A 380 1.00 -9.54 -9.19
N ARG A 381 1.18 -10.86 -9.22
CA ARG A 381 2.44 -11.53 -9.50
C ARG A 381 2.18 -12.81 -10.28
N ARG A 382 2.99 -13.07 -11.28
CA ARG A 382 2.95 -14.31 -12.05
C ARG A 382 4.36 -14.59 -12.55
N GLU A 383 4.94 -15.69 -12.12
CA GLU A 383 6.30 -16.07 -12.48
C GLU A 383 6.54 -17.56 -12.36
N THR A 384 7.50 -18.09 -13.13
CA THR A 384 8.02 -19.44 -13.01
C THR A 384 9.44 -19.39 -12.44
N TRP A 385 9.69 -20.18 -11.41
CA TRP A 385 10.95 -20.16 -10.70
C TRP A 385 11.33 -21.55 -10.16
N PHE A 386 12.60 -21.71 -9.76
CA PHE A 386 13.11 -22.93 -9.17
C PHE A 386 13.20 -22.73 -7.64
N PRO A 387 12.52 -23.58 -6.82
CA PRO A 387 12.50 -23.41 -5.38
C PRO A 387 13.87 -23.52 -4.70
N ASN A 388 14.79 -24.25 -5.30
CA ASN A 388 16.18 -24.35 -4.86
C ASN A 388 17.09 -24.90 -5.98
N GLU A 389 18.41 -24.84 -5.76
CA GLU A 389 19.40 -25.28 -6.77
C GLU A 389 19.33 -26.80 -7.04
N TRP A 390 18.90 -27.61 -6.10
CA TRP A 390 18.71 -29.04 -6.32
C TRP A 390 17.55 -29.29 -7.30
N LEU A 391 16.37 -28.69 -7.08
CA LEU A 391 15.23 -28.80 -7.99
C LEU A 391 15.55 -28.20 -9.36
N LYS A 392 16.34 -27.15 -9.41
CA LYS A 392 16.83 -26.54 -10.65
C LYS A 392 17.71 -27.54 -11.43
N SER A 393 18.60 -28.27 -10.75
CA SER A 393 19.43 -29.31 -11.40
C SER A 393 18.61 -30.45 -11.98
N LEU A 394 17.42 -30.69 -11.46
CA LEU A 394 16.46 -31.68 -11.94
C LEU A 394 15.45 -31.10 -12.96
N ASN A 395 15.54 -29.84 -13.28
CA ASN A 395 14.56 -29.10 -14.10
C ASN A 395 13.12 -29.22 -13.54
N VAL A 396 12.97 -29.07 -12.22
CA VAL A 396 11.68 -29.03 -11.53
C VAL A 396 11.41 -27.60 -11.09
N CYS A 397 10.52 -26.93 -11.78
CA CYS A 397 10.11 -25.56 -11.49
C CYS A 397 8.64 -25.47 -11.12
N VAL A 398 8.27 -24.40 -10.45
CA VAL A 398 6.92 -24.08 -10.05
C VAL A 398 6.48 -22.75 -10.67
N THR A 399 5.20 -22.62 -10.94
CA THR A 399 4.58 -21.36 -11.32
C THR A 399 3.80 -20.81 -10.12
N THR A 400 4.13 -19.59 -9.74
CA THR A 400 3.40 -18.80 -8.74
C THR A 400 2.46 -17.84 -9.44
N ALA A 401 1.21 -17.75 -8.99
CA ALA A 401 0.24 -16.75 -9.42
C ALA A 401 -0.46 -16.14 -8.21
N TRP A 402 -0.26 -14.84 -7.97
CA TRP A 402 -0.98 -14.07 -6.97
C TRP A 402 -2.01 -13.21 -7.68
N LEU A 403 -3.25 -13.46 -7.41
CA LEU A 403 -4.38 -12.93 -8.14
C LEU A 403 -5.36 -12.25 -7.17
N VAL A 404 -5.94 -11.12 -7.58
CA VAL A 404 -6.94 -10.38 -6.79
C VAL A 404 -8.29 -10.45 -7.50
N ALA A 405 -9.32 -10.91 -6.80
CA ALA A 405 -10.65 -11.11 -7.39
C ALA A 405 -11.32 -9.78 -7.75
N VAL A 406 -11.72 -9.64 -9.01
CA VAL A 406 -12.50 -8.51 -9.53
C VAL A 406 -13.95 -8.93 -9.67
N LYS A 407 -14.86 -8.21 -9.03
CA LYS A 407 -16.31 -8.51 -9.04
C LYS A 407 -17.09 -7.38 -9.69
N ASP A 408 -18.12 -7.76 -10.44
CA ASP A 408 -19.04 -6.80 -11.04
C ASP A 408 -19.76 -5.96 -9.96
N GLY A 409 -19.86 -4.64 -10.19
CA GLY A 409 -20.52 -3.72 -9.28
C GLY A 409 -19.75 -3.40 -8.00
N ALA A 410 -18.56 -3.95 -7.80
CA ALA A 410 -17.70 -3.59 -6.68
C ALA A 410 -16.95 -2.27 -6.94
N GLU A 411 -16.52 -1.61 -5.87
CA GLU A 411 -15.67 -0.43 -5.97
C GLU A 411 -14.37 -0.75 -6.74
N ARG A 412 -13.95 0.20 -7.57
CA ARG A 412 -12.73 0.08 -8.35
C ARG A 412 -11.50 0.11 -7.43
N LEU A 413 -10.73 -0.96 -7.46
CA LEU A 413 -9.48 -1.09 -6.74
C LEU A 413 -8.30 -0.49 -7.54
N PRO A 414 -7.25 -0.01 -6.89
CA PRO A 414 -6.06 0.50 -7.59
C PRO A 414 -5.30 -0.61 -8.33
N GLY A 415 -4.53 -0.20 -9.32
CA GLY A 415 -3.67 -1.07 -10.13
C GLY A 415 -4.26 -1.38 -11.51
N PRO A 416 -3.44 -1.92 -12.43
CA PRO A 416 -3.84 -2.16 -13.81
C PRO A 416 -4.90 -3.27 -13.91
N LEU A 417 -5.91 -3.04 -14.75
CA LEU A 417 -6.89 -4.05 -15.15
C LEU A 417 -6.76 -4.30 -16.65
N ASN A 418 -6.44 -5.53 -17.02
CA ASN A 418 -6.38 -5.99 -18.41
C ASN A 418 -7.68 -6.70 -18.83
N ILE A 419 -8.77 -6.42 -18.15
CA ILE A 419 -10.09 -7.08 -18.30
C ILE A 419 -11.18 -6.08 -18.60
#